data_02535308b94ed85142b91ab93bb96895
#
_entry.id   02535308b94ed85142b91ab93bb96895
#
_cell.length_a   1.000
_cell.length_b   1.000
_cell.length_c   1.000
_cell.angle_alpha   90.00
_cell.angle_beta   90.00
_cell.angle_gamma   90.00
#
_symmetry.space_group_name_H-M   'P 1'
#
loop_
_entity.id
_entity.type
_entity.pdbx_description
1 polymer ?
#
loop_
_entity_poly.entity_id
_entity_poly.type
_entity_poly.pdbx_seq_one_letter_code
_entity_poly.pdbx_strand_id
1 'polypeptide(L)'
;MLAGPEDSLIETPIHYMKSNEVRHDVFFPYVAGKGGVYVGVGSDQNYTLAAAAGSELIFLLDIDQSVVDLHRCYEALIEASPDPKILFDRWKAEAEGDSAKILETAYAGLPDADRKRIVRLYRAARETVYVHLDRVYRRRQGEQPTAWMSNPEMYQYIRGMFLADRVRMMAGDLTGPNSLQSVGAAAKAMGLPVRIVYFSNAEEYFDYNKQFVANVEALAGDEQSLVLRTIYSKKWVHADQLWAYQVQPLPDYRTRLGDRKNRSRNPMLRYAEIDGTLNKDTGVKGLSLIALAPRGAG
;
A
#
# COMPACT_ATOMS: atom_id res chain seq x y z
N MET A 1 1.05 -9.14 17.02
CA MET A 1 1.98 -9.26 15.86
C MET A 1 3.43 -9.14 16.34
N LEU A 2 4.38 -9.87 15.74
CA LEU A 2 5.79 -9.78 16.11
C LEU A 2 6.33 -8.38 15.82
N ALA A 3 6.84 -7.70 16.86
CA ALA A 3 7.50 -6.41 16.70
C ALA A 3 8.95 -6.65 16.26
N GLY A 4 9.30 -6.24 15.06
CA GLY A 4 10.68 -6.17 14.58
C GLY A 4 11.22 -4.74 14.67
N PRO A 5 12.55 -4.55 14.50
CA PRO A 5 13.13 -3.22 14.44
C PRO A 5 12.58 -2.45 13.22
N GLU A 6 12.41 -1.15 13.38
CA GLU A 6 11.97 -0.21 12.36
C GLU A 6 13.13 0.68 11.92
N ASP A 7 13.02 1.29 10.74
CA ASP A 7 14.01 2.27 10.29
C ASP A 7 13.77 3.63 10.94
N SER A 8 14.79 4.47 10.91
CA SER A 8 14.64 5.86 11.32
C SER A 8 13.79 6.63 10.32
N LEU A 9 12.85 7.41 10.83
CA LEU A 9 12.00 8.25 10.01
C LEU A 9 12.77 9.46 9.48
N ILE A 10 12.39 9.90 8.30
CA ILE A 10 12.87 11.14 7.71
C ILE A 10 11.78 12.19 7.89
N GLU A 11 12.14 13.38 8.40
CA GLU A 11 11.25 14.52 8.32
C GLU A 11 11.14 14.97 6.87
N THR A 12 9.95 14.92 6.30
CA THR A 12 9.69 15.39 4.95
C THR A 12 8.90 16.69 5.02
N PRO A 13 9.18 17.68 4.17
CA PRO A 13 8.41 18.92 4.12
C PRO A 13 7.04 18.75 3.45
N ILE A 14 6.80 17.61 2.79
CA ILE A 14 5.56 17.29 2.08
C ILE A 14 5.05 15.95 2.60
N HIS A 15 3.82 15.95 3.11
CA HIS A 15 3.15 14.76 3.63
C HIS A 15 2.09 14.26 2.65
N TYR A 16 2.22 13.01 2.24
CA TYR A 16 1.26 12.37 1.33
C TYR A 16 0.10 11.72 2.09
N MET A 17 -0.81 12.58 2.63
CA MET A 17 -1.97 12.14 3.42
C MET A 17 -3.04 11.40 2.60
N LYS A 18 -2.90 11.31 1.31
CA LYS A 18 -3.86 10.67 0.39
C LYS A 18 -3.17 10.17 -0.85
N SER A 19 -3.66 9.07 -1.40
CA SER A 19 -3.26 8.63 -2.74
C SER A 19 -3.90 9.51 -3.83
N ASN A 20 -3.12 9.79 -4.86
CA ASN A 20 -3.59 10.37 -6.12
C ASN A 20 -3.79 9.29 -7.22
N GLU A 21 -3.63 8.04 -6.90
CA GLU A 21 -3.90 6.90 -7.76
C GLU A 21 -5.38 6.49 -7.66
N VAL A 22 -6.00 6.22 -8.79
CA VAL A 22 -7.47 6.02 -8.85
C VAL A 22 -7.84 4.63 -9.33
N ARG A 23 -7.03 4.00 -10.19
CA ARG A 23 -7.38 2.79 -10.92
C ARG A 23 -6.75 1.52 -10.34
N HIS A 24 -6.81 1.34 -9.00
CA HIS A 24 -6.35 0.09 -8.36
C HIS A 24 -7.13 -1.14 -8.82
N ASP A 25 -8.34 -0.95 -9.35
CA ASP A 25 -9.18 -2.01 -9.94
C ASP A 25 -8.49 -2.77 -11.07
N VAL A 26 -7.55 -2.14 -11.81
CA VAL A 26 -6.80 -2.81 -12.87
C VAL A 26 -5.90 -3.94 -12.33
N PHE A 27 -5.57 -3.93 -11.05
CA PHE A 27 -4.83 -5.00 -10.38
C PHE A 27 -5.69 -6.18 -9.93
N PHE A 28 -7.01 -6.00 -9.75
CA PHE A 28 -7.88 -7.02 -9.17
C PHE A 28 -7.77 -8.40 -9.85
N PRO A 29 -7.74 -8.51 -11.20
CA PRO A 29 -7.59 -9.81 -11.84
C PRO A 29 -6.30 -10.57 -11.49
N TYR A 30 -5.30 -9.88 -10.97
CA TYR A 30 -3.99 -10.46 -10.62
C TYR A 30 -3.86 -10.75 -9.15
N VAL A 31 -4.47 -9.92 -8.28
CA VAL A 31 -4.33 -10.02 -6.83
C VAL A 31 -5.44 -10.80 -6.15
N ALA A 32 -6.62 -10.94 -6.77
CA ALA A 32 -7.79 -11.57 -6.15
C ALA A 32 -7.48 -12.96 -5.59
N GLY A 33 -7.77 -13.13 -4.28
CA GLY A 33 -7.63 -14.40 -3.58
C GLY A 33 -6.19 -14.90 -3.38
N LYS A 34 -5.17 -14.04 -3.53
CA LYS A 34 -3.77 -14.41 -3.30
C LYS A 34 -3.46 -14.80 -1.87
N GLY A 35 -4.17 -14.22 -0.89
CA GLY A 35 -3.91 -14.47 0.53
C GLY A 35 -2.53 -14.01 1.00
N GLY A 36 -1.99 -14.65 2.03
CA GLY A 36 -0.65 -14.42 2.53
C GLY A 36 -0.43 -13.01 3.09
N VAL A 37 0.80 -12.54 3.03
CA VAL A 37 1.21 -11.23 3.55
C VAL A 37 1.17 -10.18 2.44
N TYR A 38 0.53 -9.06 2.75
CA TYR A 38 0.57 -7.83 1.97
C TYR A 38 1.60 -6.86 2.56
N VAL A 39 2.44 -6.30 1.73
CA VAL A 39 3.40 -5.25 2.09
C VAL A 39 3.15 -4.07 1.17
N GLY A 40 2.87 -2.89 1.72
CA GLY A 40 2.61 -1.73 0.89
C GLY A 40 3.10 -0.41 1.48
N VAL A 41 3.40 0.55 0.61
CA VAL A 41 3.79 1.90 0.98
C VAL A 41 2.68 2.91 0.70
N GLY A 42 2.71 4.05 1.39
CA GLY A 42 1.73 5.12 1.22
C GLY A 42 0.47 4.93 2.06
N SER A 43 -0.63 5.58 1.67
CA SER A 43 -1.83 5.74 2.50
C SER A 43 -2.92 4.67 2.24
N ASP A 44 -4.18 5.04 2.30
CA ASP A 44 -5.37 4.17 2.33
C ASP A 44 -5.64 3.33 1.07
N GLN A 45 -4.98 3.61 -0.07
CA GLN A 45 -5.07 2.76 -1.27
C GLN A 45 -4.67 1.31 -0.99
N ASN A 46 -3.77 1.10 -0.02
CA ASN A 46 -3.35 -0.22 0.44
C ASN A 46 -4.52 -1.07 0.94
N TYR A 47 -5.52 -0.47 1.57
CA TYR A 47 -6.69 -1.19 2.07
C TYR A 47 -7.51 -1.82 0.94
N THR A 48 -7.64 -1.12 -0.19
CA THR A 48 -8.30 -1.66 -1.39
C THR A 48 -7.59 -2.91 -1.91
N LEU A 49 -6.27 -2.84 -2.06
CA LEU A 49 -5.47 -3.93 -2.62
C LEU A 49 -5.37 -5.12 -1.66
N ALA A 50 -5.18 -4.87 -0.37
CA ALA A 50 -5.13 -5.91 0.65
C ALA A 50 -6.45 -6.65 0.78
N ALA A 51 -7.59 -5.94 0.72
CA ALA A 51 -8.92 -6.56 0.73
C ALA A 51 -9.18 -7.37 -0.55
N ALA A 52 -8.82 -6.84 -1.73
CA ALA A 52 -8.95 -7.58 -2.99
C ALA A 52 -8.09 -8.85 -3.01
N ALA A 53 -6.90 -8.81 -2.41
CA ALA A 53 -6.02 -9.97 -2.28
C ALA A 53 -6.49 -11.00 -1.25
N GLY A 54 -7.37 -10.62 -0.32
CA GLY A 54 -7.73 -11.47 0.81
C GLY A 54 -6.52 -11.73 1.73
N SER A 55 -5.70 -10.70 1.98
CA SER A 55 -4.42 -10.84 2.67
C SER A 55 -4.59 -11.19 4.14
N GLU A 56 -3.86 -12.17 4.64
CA GLU A 56 -3.96 -12.66 6.02
C GLU A 56 -3.25 -11.75 7.03
N LEU A 57 -2.23 -11.01 6.56
CA LEU A 57 -1.49 -10.00 7.32
C LEU A 57 -1.19 -8.80 6.42
N ILE A 58 -1.19 -7.62 6.99
CA ILE A 58 -0.93 -6.37 6.26
C ILE A 58 0.20 -5.61 6.97
N PHE A 59 1.29 -5.33 6.25
CA PHE A 59 2.33 -4.41 6.67
C PHE A 59 2.28 -3.14 5.82
N LEU A 60 2.12 -2.00 6.48
CA LEU A 60 2.08 -0.68 5.87
C LEU A 60 3.33 0.08 6.28
N LEU A 61 4.14 0.43 5.30
CA LEU A 61 5.41 1.12 5.53
C LEU A 61 5.36 2.52 4.93
N ASP A 62 5.90 3.47 5.65
CA ASP A 62 6.21 4.78 5.07
C ASP A 62 7.43 5.36 5.76
N ILE A 63 8.20 6.16 5.01
CA ILE A 63 9.33 6.92 5.55
C ILE A 63 8.87 8.15 6.32
N ASP A 64 7.64 8.62 6.09
CA ASP A 64 7.01 9.77 6.73
C ASP A 64 6.19 9.34 7.95
N GLN A 65 6.59 9.82 9.15
CA GLN A 65 5.85 9.59 10.39
C GLN A 65 4.38 10.00 10.29
N SER A 66 4.09 11.05 9.53
CA SER A 66 2.72 11.54 9.39
C SER A 66 1.83 10.54 8.66
N VAL A 67 2.37 9.78 7.69
CA VAL A 67 1.63 8.72 7.02
C VAL A 67 1.42 7.51 7.94
N VAL A 68 2.43 7.15 8.74
CA VAL A 68 2.31 6.10 9.77
C VAL A 68 1.24 6.49 10.82
N ASP A 69 1.26 7.71 11.29
CA ASP A 69 0.28 8.21 12.26
C ASP A 69 -1.13 8.37 11.63
N LEU A 70 -1.21 8.66 10.33
CA LEU A 70 -2.48 8.63 9.60
C LEU A 70 -3.10 7.22 9.61
N HIS A 71 -2.31 6.19 9.40
CA HIS A 71 -2.79 4.81 9.52
C HIS A 71 -3.30 4.49 10.94
N ARG A 72 -2.64 5.03 11.97
CA ARG A 72 -3.16 4.93 13.36
C ARG A 72 -4.50 5.65 13.53
N CYS A 73 -4.67 6.82 12.89
CA CYS A 73 -5.97 7.48 12.89
C CYS A 73 -7.04 6.61 12.19
N TYR A 74 -6.70 6.02 11.06
CA TYR A 74 -7.60 5.09 10.36
C TYR A 74 -7.93 3.87 11.23
N GLU A 75 -6.95 3.21 11.84
CA GLU A 75 -7.15 2.06 12.73
C GLU A 75 -8.22 2.35 13.77
N ALA A 76 -8.00 3.32 14.66
CA ALA A 76 -8.91 3.62 15.75
C ALA A 76 -10.33 4.05 15.26
N LEU A 77 -10.39 4.83 14.17
CA LEU A 77 -11.67 5.30 13.64
C LEU A 77 -12.42 4.21 12.86
N ILE A 78 -11.72 3.31 12.14
CA ILE A 78 -12.32 2.15 11.45
C ILE A 78 -12.87 1.16 12.49
N GLU A 79 -12.13 0.84 13.54
CA GLU A 79 -12.59 -0.04 14.61
C GLU A 79 -13.87 0.47 15.26
N ALA A 80 -13.93 1.79 15.51
CA ALA A 80 -15.08 2.47 16.09
C ALA A 80 -16.24 2.71 15.11
N SER A 81 -16.10 2.30 13.83
CA SER A 81 -17.10 2.57 12.79
C SER A 81 -17.56 1.26 12.14
N PRO A 82 -18.79 0.79 12.41
CA PRO A 82 -19.30 -0.46 11.86
C PRO A 82 -19.53 -0.44 10.35
N ASP A 83 -19.60 0.73 9.73
CA ASP A 83 -19.78 0.87 8.27
C ASP A 83 -18.99 2.08 7.71
N PRO A 84 -18.77 2.13 6.38
CA PRO A 84 -17.99 3.18 5.77
C PRO A 84 -18.60 4.58 5.87
N LYS A 85 -19.94 4.69 6.01
CA LYS A 85 -20.61 5.98 6.17
C LYS A 85 -20.30 6.60 7.52
N ILE A 86 -20.32 5.80 8.59
CA ILE A 86 -19.95 6.24 9.93
C ILE A 86 -18.49 6.66 9.97
N LEU A 87 -17.58 5.89 9.36
CA LEU A 87 -16.17 6.30 9.24
C LEU A 87 -16.03 7.63 8.51
N PHE A 88 -16.72 7.78 7.38
CA PHE A 88 -16.70 9.03 6.61
C PHE A 88 -17.16 10.22 7.45
N ASP A 89 -18.24 10.05 8.24
CA ASP A 89 -18.77 11.10 9.08
C ASP A 89 -17.81 11.52 10.22
N ARG A 90 -16.94 10.60 10.69
CA ARG A 90 -15.91 10.92 11.70
C ARG A 90 -14.84 11.91 11.23
N TRP A 91 -14.71 12.11 9.93
CA TRP A 91 -13.78 13.10 9.36
C TRP A 91 -14.43 14.47 9.12
N LYS A 92 -15.72 14.64 9.42
CA LYS A 92 -16.40 15.93 9.35
C LYS A 92 -15.97 16.88 10.49
N ALA A 93 -16.13 18.18 10.27
CA ALA A 93 -15.80 19.20 11.27
C ALA A 93 -16.56 19.00 12.58
N GLU A 94 -17.84 18.66 12.48
CA GLU A 94 -18.74 18.49 13.63
C GLU A 94 -18.35 17.27 14.50
N ALA A 95 -17.68 16.29 13.92
CA ALA A 95 -17.24 15.08 14.59
C ALA A 95 -15.83 15.17 15.21
N GLU A 96 -15.12 16.27 15.03
CA GLU A 96 -13.72 16.39 15.42
C GLU A 96 -13.48 16.04 16.90
N GLY A 97 -14.28 16.61 17.81
CA GLY A 97 -14.13 16.39 19.24
C GLY A 97 -14.34 14.93 19.66
N ASP A 98 -15.34 14.27 19.12
CA ASP A 98 -15.63 12.87 19.45
C ASP A 98 -14.62 11.91 18.81
N SER A 99 -14.20 12.18 17.59
CA SER A 99 -13.14 11.41 16.92
C SER A 99 -11.79 11.57 17.62
N ALA A 100 -11.46 12.77 18.11
CA ALA A 100 -10.25 12.98 18.90
C ALA A 100 -10.27 12.17 20.20
N LYS A 101 -11.41 12.09 20.89
CA LYS A 101 -11.57 11.25 22.10
C LYS A 101 -11.37 9.76 21.80
N ILE A 102 -11.85 9.28 20.65
CA ILE A 102 -11.63 7.88 20.22
C ILE A 102 -10.12 7.63 20.08
N LEU A 103 -9.39 8.52 19.40
CA LEU A 103 -7.94 8.42 19.25
C LEU A 103 -7.21 8.47 20.59
N GLU A 104 -7.57 9.40 21.47
CA GLU A 104 -7.01 9.50 22.82
C GLU A 104 -7.20 8.22 23.63
N THR A 105 -8.38 7.60 23.52
CA THR A 105 -8.70 6.36 24.20
C THR A 105 -7.94 5.17 23.60
N ALA A 106 -7.97 5.01 22.29
CA ALA A 106 -7.30 3.91 21.59
C ALA A 106 -5.79 3.87 21.88
N TYR A 107 -5.18 5.04 21.98
CA TYR A 107 -3.73 5.16 22.20
C TYR A 107 -3.36 5.61 23.62
N ALA A 108 -4.22 5.39 24.61
CA ALA A 108 -3.95 5.76 26.01
C ALA A 108 -2.70 5.07 26.59
N GLY A 109 -2.31 3.90 26.05
CA GLY A 109 -1.11 3.17 26.44
C GLY A 109 0.20 3.67 25.81
N LEU A 110 0.15 4.58 24.83
CA LEU A 110 1.36 5.15 24.24
C LEU A 110 1.92 6.30 25.11
N PRO A 111 3.22 6.63 24.94
CA PRO A 111 3.77 7.85 25.50
C PRO A 111 2.93 9.09 25.14
N ASP A 112 2.79 10.02 26.08
CA ASP A 112 1.91 11.19 25.93
C ASP A 112 2.26 12.05 24.69
N ALA A 113 3.55 12.14 24.37
CA ALA A 113 4.01 12.85 23.17
C ALA A 113 3.49 12.22 21.87
N ASP A 114 3.52 10.90 21.77
CA ASP A 114 3.05 10.16 20.60
C ASP A 114 1.54 10.24 20.45
N ARG A 115 0.79 10.04 21.52
CA ARG A 115 -0.66 10.21 21.53
C ARG A 115 -1.07 11.60 21.07
N LYS A 116 -0.44 12.65 21.62
CA LYS A 116 -0.69 14.03 21.22
C LYS A 116 -0.32 14.30 19.76
N ARG A 117 0.74 13.66 19.24
CA ARG A 117 1.14 13.78 17.84
C ARG A 117 0.06 13.21 16.92
N ILE A 118 -0.47 12.01 17.20
CA ILE A 118 -1.55 11.35 16.44
C ILE A 118 -2.80 12.26 16.41
N VAL A 119 -3.24 12.76 17.55
CA VAL A 119 -4.43 13.63 17.63
C VAL A 119 -4.22 14.96 16.89
N ARG A 120 -3.04 15.55 16.98
CA ARG A 120 -2.71 16.78 16.22
C ARG A 120 -2.73 16.51 14.71
N LEU A 121 -2.17 15.37 14.27
CA LEU A 121 -2.20 14.97 12.86
C LEU A 121 -3.65 14.81 12.37
N TYR A 122 -4.49 14.08 13.11
CA TYR A 122 -5.91 13.95 12.76
C TYR A 122 -6.56 15.31 12.51
N ARG A 123 -6.41 16.25 13.44
CA ARG A 123 -6.96 17.61 13.30
C ARG A 123 -6.43 18.36 12.08
N ALA A 124 -5.12 18.28 11.84
CA ALA A 124 -4.48 18.95 10.71
C ALA A 124 -4.86 18.33 9.35
N ALA A 125 -4.95 16.99 9.28
CA ALA A 125 -5.23 16.26 8.05
C ALA A 125 -6.73 16.11 7.75
N ARG A 126 -7.61 16.34 8.74
CA ARG A 126 -9.03 16.02 8.74
C ARG A 126 -9.75 16.44 7.45
N GLU A 127 -9.63 17.69 7.05
CA GLU A 127 -10.30 18.23 5.87
C GLU A 127 -9.78 17.58 4.58
N THR A 128 -8.46 17.44 4.47
CA THR A 128 -7.82 16.79 3.31
C THR A 128 -8.27 15.34 3.17
N VAL A 129 -8.33 14.61 4.30
CA VAL A 129 -8.77 13.21 4.33
C VAL A 129 -10.27 13.11 4.06
N TYR A 130 -11.09 13.99 4.63
CA TYR A 130 -12.53 14.03 4.35
C TYR A 130 -12.83 14.16 2.86
N VAL A 131 -12.21 15.14 2.19
CA VAL A 131 -12.38 15.36 0.74
C VAL A 131 -11.86 14.16 -0.07
N HIS A 132 -10.79 13.53 0.38
CA HIS A 132 -10.26 12.31 -0.26
C HIS A 132 -11.23 11.13 -0.09
N LEU A 133 -11.69 10.87 1.12
CA LEU A 133 -12.61 9.76 1.43
C LEU A 133 -13.96 9.91 0.71
N ASP A 134 -14.46 11.13 0.47
CA ASP A 134 -15.66 11.33 -0.37
C ASP A 134 -15.46 10.75 -1.78
N ARG A 135 -14.29 10.97 -2.37
CA ARG A 135 -13.94 10.42 -3.69
C ARG A 135 -13.78 8.91 -3.65
N VAL A 136 -13.15 8.36 -2.59
CA VAL A 136 -12.97 6.91 -2.42
C VAL A 136 -14.33 6.22 -2.17
N TYR A 137 -15.19 6.83 -1.37
CA TYR A 137 -16.54 6.33 -1.08
C TYR A 137 -17.43 6.24 -2.34
N ARG A 138 -17.26 7.18 -3.27
CA ARG A 138 -18.01 7.21 -4.54
C ARG A 138 -17.32 6.47 -5.69
N ARG A 139 -16.13 5.91 -5.47
CA ARG A 139 -15.32 5.34 -6.54
C ARG A 139 -15.98 4.09 -7.13
N ARG A 140 -16.22 4.13 -8.42
CA ARG A 140 -16.87 3.08 -9.21
C ARG A 140 -16.19 2.94 -10.58
N GLN A 141 -16.28 1.75 -11.16
CA GLN A 141 -16.02 1.50 -12.58
C GLN A 141 -17.32 0.95 -13.20
N GLY A 142 -18.01 1.80 -13.96
CA GLY A 142 -19.42 1.56 -14.25
C GLY A 142 -20.23 1.53 -12.94
N GLU A 143 -20.98 0.48 -12.71
CA GLU A 143 -21.76 0.29 -11.47
C GLU A 143 -20.96 -0.43 -10.36
N GLN A 144 -19.81 -1.00 -10.67
CA GLN A 144 -19.03 -1.79 -9.73
C GLN A 144 -18.21 -0.91 -8.78
N PRO A 145 -18.32 -1.10 -7.44
CA PRO A 145 -17.48 -0.41 -6.48
C PRO A 145 -16.04 -0.94 -6.57
N THR A 146 -15.06 -0.02 -6.60
CA THR A 146 -13.66 -0.36 -6.85
C THR A 146 -12.68 0.11 -5.78
N ALA A 147 -13.18 0.47 -4.61
CA ALA A 147 -12.34 0.90 -3.49
C ALA A 147 -12.94 0.45 -2.16
N TRP A 148 -12.09 0.32 -1.15
CA TRP A 148 -12.45 -0.16 0.17
C TRP A 148 -13.60 0.61 0.86
N MET A 149 -13.72 1.92 0.63
CA MET A 149 -14.82 2.72 1.15
C MET A 149 -16.10 2.60 0.31
N SER A 150 -15.98 2.29 -0.98
CA SER A 150 -17.12 2.16 -1.88
C SER A 150 -17.72 0.76 -1.90
N ASN A 151 -16.97 -0.24 -1.42
CA ASN A 151 -17.37 -1.65 -1.35
C ASN A 151 -17.53 -2.06 0.13
N PRO A 152 -18.76 -2.34 0.60
CA PRO A 152 -19.00 -2.70 1.99
C PRO A 152 -18.26 -3.98 2.44
N GLU A 153 -18.08 -4.96 1.56
CA GLU A 153 -17.35 -6.21 1.88
C GLU A 153 -15.87 -5.93 2.10
N MET A 154 -15.23 -5.13 1.25
CA MET A 154 -13.84 -4.70 1.44
C MET A 154 -13.67 -3.89 2.72
N TYR A 155 -14.64 -3.01 3.03
CA TYR A 155 -14.62 -2.25 4.28
C TYR A 155 -14.65 -3.17 5.51
N GLN A 156 -15.60 -4.11 5.53
CA GLN A 156 -15.72 -5.06 6.65
C GLN A 156 -14.50 -5.96 6.76
N TYR A 157 -13.89 -6.33 5.63
CA TYR A 157 -12.65 -7.09 5.62
C TYR A 157 -11.53 -6.31 6.33
N ILE A 158 -11.28 -5.08 5.91
CA ILE A 158 -10.23 -4.23 6.52
C ILE A 158 -10.53 -3.95 7.99
N ARG A 159 -11.78 -3.66 8.33
CA ARG A 159 -12.19 -3.49 9.74
C ARG A 159 -11.91 -4.76 10.56
N GLY A 160 -12.22 -5.92 10.02
CA GLY A 160 -11.91 -7.21 10.66
C GLY A 160 -10.40 -7.43 10.85
N MET A 161 -9.58 -7.00 9.90
CA MET A 161 -8.13 -7.07 10.00
C MET A 161 -7.57 -6.19 11.13
N PHE A 162 -8.07 -4.96 11.29
CA PHE A 162 -7.69 -4.09 12.42
C PHE A 162 -8.14 -4.69 13.75
N LEU A 163 -9.41 -5.07 13.88
CA LEU A 163 -9.95 -5.68 15.11
C LEU A 163 -9.22 -6.99 15.52
N ALA A 164 -8.63 -7.69 14.56
CA ALA A 164 -7.85 -8.90 14.80
C ALA A 164 -6.35 -8.65 15.01
N ASP A 165 -5.90 -7.39 15.11
CA ASP A 165 -4.48 -7.00 15.20
C ASP A 165 -3.62 -7.63 14.07
N ARG A 166 -4.14 -7.60 12.84
CA ARG A 166 -3.49 -8.15 11.64
C ARG A 166 -2.96 -7.08 10.68
N VAL A 167 -3.00 -5.82 11.08
CA VAL A 167 -2.41 -4.69 10.35
C VAL A 167 -1.29 -4.09 11.19
N ARG A 168 -0.10 -4.00 10.61
CA ARG A 168 1.04 -3.36 11.24
C ARG A 168 1.45 -2.14 10.44
N MET A 169 1.36 -0.96 11.05
CA MET A 169 1.93 0.28 10.52
C MET A 169 3.32 0.45 11.12
N MET A 170 4.30 0.77 10.29
CA MET A 170 5.68 0.93 10.76
C MET A 170 6.45 1.97 9.94
N ALA A 171 7.39 2.60 10.61
CA ALA A 171 8.39 3.43 9.95
C ALA A 171 9.21 2.54 9.00
N GLY A 172 9.33 2.91 7.74
CA GLY A 172 10.00 2.07 6.78
C GLY A 172 10.67 2.85 5.66
N ASP A 173 12.00 2.81 5.63
CA ASP A 173 12.79 3.15 4.46
C ASP A 173 13.04 1.87 3.66
N LEU A 174 12.56 1.82 2.41
CA LEU A 174 12.76 0.66 1.54
C LEU A 174 14.25 0.34 1.33
N THR A 175 15.12 1.34 1.47
CA THR A 175 16.58 1.22 1.36
C THR A 175 17.29 1.10 2.72
N GLY A 176 16.52 1.13 3.81
CA GLY A 176 16.99 1.03 5.18
C GLY A 176 17.27 -0.42 5.63
N PRO A 177 18.00 -0.61 6.73
CA PRO A 177 18.46 -1.94 7.12
C PRO A 177 17.42 -2.77 7.89
N ASN A 178 16.31 -2.20 8.35
CA ASN A 178 15.49 -2.83 9.38
C ASN A 178 14.08 -3.24 8.91
N SER A 179 13.28 -2.30 8.41
CA SER A 179 11.82 -2.50 8.29
C SER A 179 11.44 -3.66 7.37
N LEU A 180 11.95 -3.70 6.13
CA LEU A 180 11.65 -4.82 5.22
C LEU A 180 12.26 -6.15 5.69
N GLN A 181 13.43 -6.12 6.35
CA GLN A 181 14.02 -7.31 6.98
C GLN A 181 13.11 -7.84 8.09
N SER A 182 12.57 -6.96 8.92
CA SER A 182 11.61 -7.30 9.97
C SER A 182 10.33 -7.91 9.42
N VAL A 183 9.81 -7.36 8.33
CA VAL A 183 8.62 -7.92 7.62
C VAL A 183 8.91 -9.33 7.11
N GLY A 184 10.06 -9.52 6.45
CA GLY A 184 10.46 -10.84 5.96
C GLY A 184 10.61 -11.86 7.08
N ALA A 185 11.24 -11.47 8.19
CA ALA A 185 11.40 -12.32 9.37
C ALA A 185 10.04 -12.67 10.00
N ALA A 186 9.13 -11.71 10.14
CA ALA A 186 7.79 -11.93 10.67
C ALA A 186 6.97 -12.88 9.77
N ALA A 187 6.95 -12.65 8.46
CA ALA A 187 6.27 -13.51 7.49
C ALA A 187 6.78 -14.96 7.58
N LYS A 188 8.10 -15.14 7.62
CA LYS A 188 8.75 -16.45 7.77
C LYS A 188 8.38 -17.13 9.10
N ALA A 189 8.41 -16.40 10.21
CA ALA A 189 8.07 -16.93 11.53
C ALA A 189 6.60 -17.38 11.62
N MET A 190 5.72 -16.76 10.87
CA MET A 190 4.29 -17.10 10.80
C MET A 190 3.97 -18.14 9.72
N GLY A 191 4.95 -18.58 8.94
CA GLY A 191 4.77 -19.54 7.85
C GLY A 191 3.90 -19.01 6.69
N LEU A 192 3.82 -17.70 6.52
CA LEU A 192 3.02 -17.06 5.49
C LEU A 192 3.91 -16.48 4.40
N PRO A 193 3.65 -16.76 3.10
CA PRO A 193 4.37 -16.11 2.02
C PRO A 193 3.96 -14.65 1.85
N VAL A 194 4.91 -13.79 1.52
CA VAL A 194 4.61 -12.42 1.06
C VAL A 194 4.08 -12.51 -0.36
N ARG A 195 2.79 -12.29 -0.55
CA ARG A 195 2.10 -12.46 -1.84
C ARG A 195 2.00 -11.17 -2.64
N ILE A 196 1.90 -10.04 -1.97
CA ILE A 196 1.79 -8.74 -2.62
C ILE A 196 2.81 -7.79 -2.02
N VAL A 197 3.63 -7.18 -2.87
CA VAL A 197 4.48 -6.04 -2.55
C VAL A 197 4.03 -4.87 -3.40
N TYR A 198 3.48 -3.84 -2.78
CA TYR A 198 3.01 -2.65 -3.47
C TYR A 198 3.92 -1.46 -3.17
N PHE A 199 4.68 -1.05 -4.17
CA PHE A 199 5.61 0.07 -4.04
C PHE A 199 4.98 1.43 -4.41
N SER A 200 3.76 1.47 -4.95
CA SER A 200 3.24 2.70 -5.53
C SER A 200 4.25 3.28 -6.54
N ASN A 201 4.63 4.54 -6.39
CA ASN A 201 5.69 5.17 -7.19
C ASN A 201 7.01 5.36 -6.41
N ALA A 202 7.17 4.77 -5.24
CA ALA A 202 8.33 5.02 -4.37
C ALA A 202 9.69 4.74 -5.07
N GLU A 203 9.73 3.78 -5.99
CA GLU A 203 10.94 3.45 -6.76
C GLU A 203 11.42 4.60 -7.69
N GLU A 204 10.70 5.71 -7.78
CA GLU A 204 11.15 6.93 -8.50
C GLU A 204 12.21 7.71 -7.72
N TYR A 205 12.28 7.50 -6.42
CA TYR A 205 13.02 8.36 -5.49
C TYR A 205 14.36 7.77 -5.05
N PHE A 206 14.71 6.53 -5.47
CA PHE A 206 15.97 5.91 -5.09
C PHE A 206 16.53 4.97 -6.16
N ASP A 207 17.84 4.77 -6.13
CA ASP A 207 18.52 3.72 -6.89
C ASP A 207 18.53 2.41 -6.07
N TYR A 208 18.50 1.27 -6.78
CA TYR A 208 18.55 -0.06 -6.16
C TYR A 208 19.94 -0.34 -5.60
N ASN A 209 20.16 0.10 -4.36
CA ASN A 209 21.40 -0.16 -3.65
C ASN A 209 21.43 -1.61 -3.11
N LYS A 210 22.56 -2.03 -2.56
CA LYS A 210 22.74 -3.39 -2.04
C LYS A 210 21.75 -3.71 -0.93
N GLN A 211 21.41 -2.72 -0.09
CA GLN A 211 20.47 -2.91 1.02
C GLN A 211 19.05 -3.15 0.50
N PHE A 212 18.60 -2.38 -0.48
CA PHE A 212 17.29 -2.60 -1.12
C PHE A 212 17.18 -4.00 -1.75
N VAL A 213 18.23 -4.44 -2.45
CA VAL A 213 18.28 -5.81 -3.01
C VAL A 213 18.16 -6.84 -1.89
N ALA A 214 18.95 -6.72 -0.82
CA ALA A 214 18.89 -7.62 0.32
C ALA A 214 17.51 -7.60 1.03
N ASN A 215 16.86 -6.43 1.07
CA ASN A 215 15.53 -6.26 1.64
C ASN A 215 14.47 -7.03 0.84
N VAL A 216 14.49 -6.92 -0.49
CA VAL A 216 13.58 -7.66 -1.37
C VAL A 216 13.84 -9.16 -1.31
N GLU A 217 15.08 -9.59 -1.23
CA GLU A 217 15.45 -11.00 -1.05
C GLU A 217 14.95 -11.58 0.29
N ALA A 218 14.93 -10.77 1.35
CA ALA A 218 14.46 -11.18 2.67
C ALA A 218 12.94 -11.42 2.73
N LEU A 219 12.16 -10.83 1.83
CA LEU A 219 10.71 -11.06 1.77
C LEU A 219 10.43 -12.51 1.38
N ALA A 220 9.80 -13.29 2.24
CA ALA A 220 9.54 -14.72 2.06
C ALA A 220 8.39 -14.95 1.03
N GLY A 221 8.61 -14.62 -0.24
CA GLY A 221 7.64 -14.81 -1.32
C GLY A 221 7.79 -16.17 -2.03
N ASP A 222 6.80 -16.50 -2.85
CA ASP A 222 6.76 -17.70 -3.70
C ASP A 222 6.39 -17.37 -5.16
N GLU A 223 6.12 -18.39 -5.98
CA GLU A 223 5.80 -18.26 -7.41
C GLU A 223 4.51 -17.46 -7.68
N GLN A 224 3.62 -17.32 -6.70
CA GLN A 224 2.39 -16.53 -6.82
C GLN A 224 2.57 -15.08 -6.36
N SER A 225 3.73 -14.74 -5.83
CA SER A 225 4.03 -13.42 -5.28
C SER A 225 4.22 -12.38 -6.36
N LEU A 226 3.65 -11.20 -6.15
CA LEU A 226 3.62 -10.11 -7.12
C LEU A 226 4.20 -8.82 -6.53
N VAL A 227 4.87 -8.08 -7.39
CA VAL A 227 5.21 -6.67 -7.20
C VAL A 227 4.24 -5.84 -8.02
N LEU A 228 3.61 -4.87 -7.38
CA LEU A 228 2.71 -3.90 -7.99
C LEU A 228 3.33 -2.52 -7.86
N ARG A 229 3.24 -1.72 -8.92
CA ARG A 229 3.75 -0.35 -8.91
C ARG A 229 2.94 0.57 -9.81
N THR A 230 3.11 1.87 -9.61
CA THR A 230 2.60 2.90 -10.51
C THR A 230 3.76 3.65 -11.14
N ILE A 231 3.55 4.15 -12.35
CA ILE A 231 4.58 4.78 -13.16
C ILE A 231 4.02 6.09 -13.70
N TYR A 232 4.68 7.20 -13.34
CA TYR A 232 4.47 8.48 -14.01
C TYR A 232 5.45 8.61 -15.19
N SER A 233 4.93 8.65 -16.40
CA SER A 233 5.75 8.91 -17.58
C SER A 233 4.89 9.34 -18.75
N LYS A 234 5.25 10.42 -19.41
CA LYS A 234 4.58 10.90 -20.63
C LYS A 234 4.70 9.91 -21.81
N LYS A 235 5.59 8.93 -21.72
CA LYS A 235 5.80 7.89 -22.75
C LYS A 235 4.87 6.68 -22.57
N TRP A 236 4.10 6.64 -21.49
CA TRP A 236 3.23 5.53 -21.17
C TRP A 236 1.76 5.95 -21.27
N VAL A 237 0.90 5.03 -21.69
CA VAL A 237 -0.53 5.22 -21.60
C VAL A 237 -0.93 5.16 -20.13
N HIS A 238 -1.69 6.14 -19.67
CA HIS A 238 -2.16 6.19 -18.28
C HIS A 238 -3.56 5.58 -18.16
N ALA A 239 -3.81 4.83 -17.09
CA ALA A 239 -5.13 4.31 -16.77
C ALA A 239 -6.05 5.37 -16.18
N ASP A 240 -5.46 6.32 -15.46
CA ASP A 240 -6.11 7.53 -14.92
C ASP A 240 -5.43 8.81 -15.45
N GLN A 241 -5.50 9.91 -14.70
CA GLN A 241 -4.93 11.17 -15.13
C GLN A 241 -3.39 11.20 -15.13
N LEU A 242 -2.76 10.40 -14.25
CA LEU A 242 -1.33 10.49 -13.96
C LEU A 242 -0.59 9.16 -14.14
N TRP A 243 -1.23 8.02 -13.88
CA TRP A 243 -0.53 6.77 -13.60
C TRP A 243 -0.77 5.70 -14.64
N ALA A 244 0.31 5.05 -15.06
CA ALA A 244 0.29 3.70 -15.60
C ALA A 244 0.54 2.72 -14.45
N TYR A 245 -0.09 1.55 -14.53
CA TYR A 245 -0.08 0.51 -13.51
C TYR A 245 0.71 -0.69 -14.03
N GLN A 246 1.44 -1.35 -13.16
CA GLN A 246 2.29 -2.47 -13.56
C GLN A 246 2.27 -3.61 -12.57
N VAL A 247 2.21 -4.83 -13.10
CA VAL A 247 2.32 -6.09 -12.36
C VAL A 247 3.55 -6.85 -12.82
N GLN A 248 4.32 -7.38 -11.87
CA GLN A 248 5.51 -8.19 -12.11
C GLN A 248 5.58 -9.32 -11.07
N PRO A 249 5.91 -10.58 -11.44
CA PRO A 249 6.20 -11.63 -10.46
C PRO A 249 7.38 -11.22 -9.57
N LEU A 250 7.26 -11.46 -8.26
CA LEU A 250 8.36 -11.21 -7.32
C LEU A 250 9.62 -12.03 -7.65
N PRO A 251 9.55 -13.30 -8.08
CA PRO A 251 10.72 -14.04 -8.53
C PRO A 251 11.45 -13.38 -9.71
N ASP A 252 10.72 -12.91 -10.73
CA ASP A 252 11.33 -12.17 -11.85
C ASP A 252 11.95 -10.85 -11.39
N TYR A 253 11.24 -10.12 -10.49
CA TYR A 253 11.76 -8.87 -9.94
C TYR A 253 13.10 -9.08 -9.22
N ARG A 254 13.24 -10.11 -8.39
CA ARG A 254 14.50 -10.48 -7.73
C ARG A 254 15.60 -10.82 -8.73
N THR A 255 15.29 -11.65 -9.72
CA THR A 255 16.24 -12.00 -10.78
C THR A 255 16.79 -10.74 -11.46
N ARG A 256 15.92 -9.78 -11.75
CA ARG A 256 16.33 -8.51 -12.36
C ARG A 256 17.13 -7.63 -11.42
N LEU A 257 16.80 -7.59 -10.14
CA LEU A 257 17.58 -6.87 -9.12
C LEU A 257 19.01 -7.39 -8.99
N GLY A 258 19.23 -8.68 -9.21
CA GLY A 258 20.57 -9.31 -9.23
C GLY A 258 21.46 -8.84 -10.40
N ASP A 259 20.88 -8.27 -11.45
CA ASP A 259 21.63 -7.78 -12.62
C ASP A 259 21.96 -6.29 -12.45
N ARG A 260 23.25 -5.96 -12.42
CA ARG A 260 23.77 -4.59 -12.23
C ARG A 260 23.26 -3.55 -13.23
N LYS A 261 22.77 -3.99 -14.41
CA LYS A 261 22.16 -3.08 -15.38
C LYS A 261 20.83 -2.49 -14.90
N ASN A 262 20.13 -3.19 -14.00
CA ASN A 262 18.82 -2.81 -13.44
C ASN A 262 18.97 -2.04 -12.12
N ARG A 263 19.80 -1.02 -12.09
CA ARG A 263 20.13 -0.25 -10.87
C ARG A 263 19.03 0.70 -10.36
N SER A 264 17.91 0.82 -11.07
CA SER A 264 16.70 1.54 -10.66
C SER A 264 15.53 1.14 -11.55
N ARG A 265 14.31 1.59 -11.22
CA ARG A 265 13.08 1.25 -11.95
C ARG A 265 13.20 1.50 -13.45
N ASN A 266 13.66 2.66 -13.88
CA ASN A 266 13.67 3.03 -15.30
C ASN A 266 14.59 2.14 -16.15
N PRO A 267 15.85 1.85 -15.78
CA PRO A 267 16.64 0.81 -16.43
C PRO A 267 15.96 -0.55 -16.46
N MET A 268 15.37 -1.01 -15.36
CA MET A 268 14.66 -2.30 -15.30
C MET A 268 13.53 -2.38 -16.34
N LEU A 269 12.70 -1.33 -16.44
CA LEU A 269 11.63 -1.25 -17.43
C LEU A 269 12.15 -1.25 -18.87
N ARG A 270 13.21 -0.48 -19.12
CA ARG A 270 13.86 -0.43 -20.43
C ARG A 270 14.42 -1.79 -20.85
N TYR A 271 15.05 -2.52 -19.94
CA TYR A 271 15.58 -3.84 -20.26
C TYR A 271 14.48 -4.88 -20.40
N ALA A 272 13.37 -4.78 -19.64
CA ALA A 272 12.19 -5.61 -19.84
C ALA A 272 11.52 -5.36 -21.22
N GLU A 273 11.62 -4.14 -21.74
CA GLU A 273 11.16 -3.83 -23.11
C GLU A 273 12.11 -4.42 -24.17
N ILE A 274 13.42 -4.33 -23.97
CA ILE A 274 14.45 -4.85 -24.88
C ILE A 274 14.40 -6.39 -24.96
N ASP A 275 14.22 -7.07 -23.84
CA ASP A 275 14.16 -8.54 -23.78
C ASP A 275 12.78 -9.11 -24.11
N GLY A 276 11.80 -8.24 -24.44
CA GLY A 276 10.46 -8.64 -24.88
C GLY A 276 9.53 -9.15 -23.75
N THR A 277 9.92 -9.00 -22.48
CA THR A 277 9.10 -9.44 -21.34
C THR A 277 8.10 -8.40 -20.86
N LEU A 278 8.27 -7.12 -21.25
CA LEU A 278 7.33 -6.05 -20.95
C LEU A 278 6.18 -6.04 -21.96
N ASN A 279 5.00 -6.41 -21.51
CA ASN A 279 3.76 -6.34 -22.27
C ASN A 279 2.97 -5.08 -21.87
N LYS A 280 2.78 -4.15 -22.81
CA LYS A 280 1.94 -2.95 -22.66
C LYS A 280 0.55 -3.11 -23.31
N ASP A 281 0.36 -4.16 -24.09
CA ASP A 281 -0.92 -4.49 -24.73
C ASP A 281 -1.61 -5.60 -23.94
N THR A 282 -2.25 -5.21 -22.84
CA THR A 282 -2.93 -6.15 -21.92
C THR A 282 -4.44 -6.19 -22.14
N GLY A 283 -4.97 -5.42 -23.10
CA GLY A 283 -6.40 -5.17 -23.24
C GLY A 283 -6.99 -4.23 -22.17
N VAL A 284 -6.18 -3.79 -21.18
CA VAL A 284 -6.59 -2.85 -20.13
C VAL A 284 -5.77 -1.57 -20.26
N LYS A 285 -6.46 -0.46 -20.51
CA LYS A 285 -5.81 0.84 -20.68
C LYS A 285 -4.90 1.16 -19.48
N GLY A 286 -3.64 1.44 -19.77
CA GLY A 286 -2.68 1.90 -18.77
C GLY A 286 -2.17 0.81 -17.81
N LEU A 287 -2.48 -0.45 -18.05
CA LEU A 287 -1.89 -1.59 -17.36
C LEU A 287 -0.79 -2.21 -18.20
N SER A 288 0.32 -2.56 -17.57
CA SER A 288 1.41 -3.32 -18.18
C SER A 288 1.80 -4.51 -17.31
N LEU A 289 2.36 -5.53 -17.95
CA LEU A 289 2.81 -6.76 -17.29
C LEU A 289 4.27 -6.99 -17.63
N ILE A 290 5.09 -7.41 -16.64
CA ILE A 290 6.43 -7.93 -16.91
C ILE A 290 6.42 -9.43 -16.61
N ALA A 291 7.00 -10.22 -17.53
CA ALA A 291 7.14 -11.68 -17.39
C ALA A 291 5.84 -12.44 -17.06
N LEU A 292 4.67 -11.84 -17.30
CA LEU A 292 3.37 -12.49 -17.23
C LEU A 292 2.78 -12.55 -18.64
N ALA A 293 2.26 -13.71 -19.02
CA ALA A 293 1.50 -13.84 -20.26
C ALA A 293 0.20 -13.00 -20.16
N PRO A 294 -0.26 -12.38 -21.29
CA PRO A 294 -1.59 -11.79 -21.32
C PRO A 294 -2.61 -12.85 -20.95
N ARG A 295 -3.60 -12.49 -20.11
CA ARG A 295 -4.76 -13.38 -19.92
C ARG A 295 -5.46 -13.47 -21.26
N GLY A 296 -5.52 -14.68 -21.84
CA GLY A 296 -6.32 -14.93 -23.02
C GLY A 296 -7.74 -14.45 -22.78
N ALA A 297 -8.32 -13.77 -23.78
CA ALA A 297 -9.75 -13.57 -23.83
C ALA A 297 -10.39 -14.97 -23.92
N GLY A 298 -10.85 -15.48 -22.78
CA GLY A 298 -11.66 -16.68 -22.67
C GLY A 298 -13.11 -16.30 -22.79
#